data_5d4356bf3c62af33e669dea1abbd80c3
#
_entry.id   5d4356bf3c62af33e669dea1abbd80c3
#
_cell.length_a   1.000
_cell.length_b   1.000
_cell.length_c   1.000
_cell.angle_alpha   90.00
_cell.angle_beta   90.00
_cell.angle_gamma   90.00
#
_symmetry.space_group_name_H-M   'P 1'
#
loop_
_entity.id
_entity.type
_entity.pdbx_description
1 polymer ?
#
loop_
_entity_poly.entity_id
_entity_poly.type
_entity_poly.pdbx_seq_one_letter_code
_entity_poly.pdbx_strand_id
1 'polypeptide(L)'
;MVGYELNFHTSTSSHYHIDYMEHYNMNLTLKVWRQKNQNDRGGFETYNVKNISSEMSFLEMFDVLNEELIHEGKEPIAFDHDCREGICGMCSMYIDGKPHGPWEQNTTCQLHMRAFKDGDTITVEPWRAKAFPVIKDLIVDRTSFDRIIQAGGYISVNTGNAVDANALPIEKQKADDAFAAAACIGCGACVAACKNSSALLFVGAKVAHLGLLPQGEPERKTRVLNMIAQMDKEGFGSCTATGACEATCPKGISITNIARLNKEYTLASLVSEK
;
A
#
# COMPACT_ATOMS: atom_id res chain seq x y z
N MET A 1 -7.82 -71.68 -10.60
CA MET A 1 -6.81 -70.66 -10.22
C MET A 1 -6.63 -69.75 -11.39
N VAL A 2 -7.19 -68.54 -11.32
CA VAL A 2 -7.08 -67.54 -12.39
C VAL A 2 -6.20 -66.43 -11.80
N GLY A 3 -4.98 -66.29 -12.35
CA GLY A 3 -4.02 -65.26 -11.95
C GLY A 3 -4.41 -63.93 -12.55
N TYR A 4 -4.56 -62.90 -11.69
CA TYR A 4 -4.65 -61.48 -12.11
C TYR A 4 -3.26 -60.90 -12.10
N GLU A 5 -2.71 -60.59 -13.27
CA GLU A 5 -1.52 -59.73 -13.41
C GLU A 5 -1.95 -58.28 -13.30
N LEU A 6 -1.48 -57.59 -12.27
CA LEU A 6 -1.60 -56.15 -12.09
C LEU A 6 -0.49 -55.46 -12.89
N ASN A 7 -0.85 -54.88 -14.03
CA ASN A 7 0.02 -53.98 -14.79
C ASN A 7 0.10 -52.64 -14.07
N PHE A 8 1.22 -52.37 -13.40
CA PHE A 8 1.58 -51.02 -12.93
C PHE A 8 2.07 -50.20 -14.14
N HIS A 9 1.22 -49.29 -14.62
CA HIS A 9 1.69 -48.23 -15.48
C HIS A 9 2.53 -47.27 -14.62
N THR A 10 3.83 -47.28 -14.82
CA THR A 10 4.74 -46.24 -14.33
C THR A 10 4.42 -44.96 -15.08
N SER A 11 3.70 -44.04 -14.42
CA SER A 11 3.55 -42.68 -14.91
C SER A 11 4.92 -41.99 -14.85
N THR A 12 5.37 -41.54 -16.00
CA THR A 12 6.57 -40.71 -16.18
C THR A 12 6.51 -39.53 -15.24
N SER A 13 7.44 -39.51 -14.29
CA SER A 13 7.75 -38.36 -13.44
C SER A 13 7.94 -37.13 -14.33
N SER A 14 7.02 -36.18 -14.27
CA SER A 14 7.25 -34.84 -14.75
C SER A 14 8.36 -34.25 -13.88
N HIS A 15 9.56 -34.12 -14.45
CA HIS A 15 10.63 -33.36 -13.83
C HIS A 15 10.15 -31.90 -13.76
N TYR A 16 9.76 -31.47 -12.58
CA TYR A 16 9.70 -30.05 -12.28
C TYR A 16 11.14 -29.56 -12.38
N HIS A 17 11.47 -28.87 -13.46
CA HIS A 17 12.63 -28.01 -13.51
C HIS A 17 12.39 -26.91 -12.46
N ILE A 18 12.96 -27.11 -11.28
CA ILE A 18 13.19 -25.99 -10.37
C ILE A 18 14.32 -25.23 -11.05
N ASP A 19 13.99 -24.18 -11.79
CA ASP A 19 14.99 -23.20 -12.18
C ASP A 19 15.60 -22.67 -10.88
N TYR A 20 16.78 -23.14 -10.55
CA TYR A 20 17.60 -22.49 -9.54
C TYR A 20 17.84 -21.08 -10.08
N MET A 21 17.15 -20.08 -9.50
CA MET A 21 17.46 -18.70 -9.77
C MET A 21 18.92 -18.49 -9.40
N GLU A 22 19.75 -18.27 -10.40
CA GLU A 22 21.16 -18.00 -10.17
C GLU A 22 21.26 -16.71 -9.34
N HIS A 23 21.79 -16.84 -8.13
CA HIS A 23 22.11 -15.69 -7.29
C HIS A 23 23.24 -14.93 -7.97
N TYR A 24 23.00 -13.71 -8.38
CA TYR A 24 24.02 -12.87 -8.98
C TYR A 24 24.11 -11.54 -8.23
N ASN A 25 25.31 -10.99 -8.22
CA ASN A 25 25.56 -9.64 -7.70
C ASN A 25 25.48 -8.63 -8.84
N MET A 26 24.94 -7.47 -8.57
CA MET A 26 24.79 -6.40 -9.52
C MET A 26 25.38 -5.09 -9.00
N ASN A 27 25.75 -4.23 -9.94
CA ASN A 27 26.17 -2.86 -9.68
C ASN A 27 25.12 -1.94 -10.27
N LEU A 28 24.65 -0.98 -9.49
CA LEU A 28 23.52 -0.14 -9.86
C LEU A 28 23.85 1.33 -9.66
N THR A 29 23.19 2.19 -10.41
CA THR A 29 23.22 3.63 -10.21
C THR A 29 21.88 4.07 -9.64
N LEU A 30 21.89 4.66 -8.44
CA LEU A 30 20.68 5.19 -7.81
C LEU A 30 20.64 6.71 -7.95
N LYS A 31 19.54 7.25 -8.45
CA LYS A 31 19.22 8.68 -8.42
C LYS A 31 18.17 8.90 -7.34
N VAL A 32 18.60 9.34 -6.17
CA VAL A 32 17.75 9.47 -4.99
C VAL A 32 17.45 10.93 -4.74
N TRP A 33 16.18 11.25 -4.51
CA TRP A 33 15.76 12.57 -4.09
C TRP A 33 16.27 12.86 -2.68
N ARG A 34 16.96 14.00 -2.52
CA ARG A 34 17.45 14.50 -1.24
C ARG A 34 16.82 15.85 -0.96
N GLN A 35 16.29 16.01 0.24
CA GLN A 35 15.60 17.22 0.66
C GLN A 35 15.65 17.34 2.19
N LYS A 36 16.12 18.47 2.71
CA LYS A 36 16.31 18.64 4.16
C LYS A 36 14.99 18.80 4.92
N ASN A 37 14.01 19.46 4.33
CA ASN A 37 12.68 19.69 4.91
C ASN A 37 11.72 20.22 3.84
N GLN A 38 10.45 20.45 4.20
CA GLN A 38 9.41 20.91 3.27
C GLN A 38 9.69 22.27 2.59
N ASN A 39 10.54 23.12 3.17
CA ASN A 39 10.86 24.43 2.62
C ASN A 39 12.12 24.40 1.73
N ASP A 40 12.83 23.30 1.71
CA ASP A 40 13.97 23.09 0.83
C ASP A 40 13.50 22.70 -0.57
N ARG A 41 14.21 23.18 -1.60
CA ARG A 41 13.88 22.85 -2.99
C ARG A 41 14.10 21.36 -3.30
N GLY A 42 15.05 20.73 -2.61
CA GLY A 42 15.49 19.37 -2.87
C GLY A 42 16.16 19.19 -4.24
N GLY A 43 16.61 17.98 -4.50
CA GLY A 43 17.25 17.61 -5.77
C GLY A 43 17.68 16.14 -5.78
N PHE A 44 18.02 15.64 -6.98
CA PHE A 44 18.57 14.31 -7.12
C PHE A 44 20.06 14.28 -6.82
N GLU A 45 20.46 13.30 -6.02
CA GLU A 45 21.86 12.91 -5.85
C GLU A 45 22.07 11.52 -6.45
N THR A 46 23.25 11.27 -6.99
CA THR A 46 23.59 10.02 -7.66
C THR A 46 24.54 9.19 -6.80
N TYR A 47 24.20 7.92 -6.58
CA TYR A 47 24.98 6.96 -5.82
C TYR A 47 25.23 5.72 -6.68
N ASN A 48 26.43 5.15 -6.56
CA ASN A 48 26.80 3.88 -7.20
C ASN A 48 26.90 2.81 -6.13
N VAL A 49 25.97 1.86 -6.15
CA VAL A 49 25.99 0.71 -5.25
C VAL A 49 26.57 -0.50 -5.97
N LYS A 50 27.42 -1.27 -5.28
CA LYS A 50 28.16 -2.38 -5.86
C LYS A 50 27.90 -3.67 -5.08
N ASN A 51 28.04 -4.79 -5.78
CA ASN A 51 27.88 -6.12 -5.20
C ASN A 51 26.56 -6.36 -4.49
N ILE A 52 25.48 -5.77 -4.99
CA ILE A 52 24.14 -5.95 -4.45
C ILE A 52 23.60 -7.30 -4.90
N SER A 53 23.27 -8.18 -3.97
CA SER A 53 22.68 -9.48 -4.27
C SER A 53 21.28 -9.33 -4.85
N SER A 54 20.97 -10.12 -5.87
CA SER A 54 19.61 -10.20 -6.45
C SER A 54 18.53 -10.58 -5.43
N GLU A 55 18.91 -11.26 -4.34
CA GLU A 55 17.98 -11.71 -3.29
C GLU A 55 17.72 -10.67 -2.21
N MET A 56 18.51 -9.63 -2.11
CA MET A 56 18.23 -8.51 -1.20
C MET A 56 16.87 -7.87 -1.52
N SER A 57 16.17 -7.41 -0.48
CA SER A 57 15.07 -6.48 -0.65
C SER A 57 15.59 -5.09 -1.04
N PHE A 58 14.71 -4.28 -1.63
CA PHE A 58 15.05 -2.91 -1.99
C PHE A 58 15.47 -2.06 -0.77
N LEU A 59 14.89 -2.33 0.41
CA LEU A 59 15.26 -1.63 1.64
C LEU A 59 16.62 -2.10 2.18
N GLU A 60 16.97 -3.38 2.07
CA GLU A 60 18.30 -3.87 2.45
C GLU A 60 19.40 -3.24 1.59
N MET A 61 19.14 -3.04 0.29
CA MET A 61 20.06 -2.31 -0.57
C MET A 61 20.26 -0.86 -0.06
N PHE A 62 19.20 -0.18 0.42
CA PHE A 62 19.31 1.14 1.05
C PHE A 62 20.07 1.10 2.37
N ASP A 63 19.92 0.03 3.17
CA ASP A 63 20.69 -0.14 4.40
C ASP A 63 22.20 -0.23 4.09
N VAL A 64 22.58 -1.04 3.08
CA VAL A 64 23.98 -1.15 2.61
C VAL A 64 24.53 0.21 2.17
N LEU A 65 23.78 0.94 1.32
CA LEU A 65 24.18 2.28 0.88
C LEU A 65 24.34 3.25 2.06
N ASN A 66 23.43 3.23 3.01
CA ASN A 66 23.50 4.09 4.19
C ASN A 66 24.69 3.78 5.10
N GLU A 67 25.03 2.49 5.25
CA GLU A 67 26.27 2.09 5.97
C GLU A 67 27.51 2.65 5.28
N GLU A 68 27.61 2.53 3.95
CA GLU A 68 28.71 3.10 3.17
C GLU A 68 28.81 4.63 3.35
N LEU A 69 27.68 5.33 3.26
CA LEU A 69 27.63 6.78 3.48
C LEU A 69 28.11 7.18 4.88
N ILE A 70 27.68 6.47 5.91
CA ILE A 70 28.10 6.71 7.30
C ILE A 70 29.60 6.47 7.46
N HIS A 71 30.14 5.40 6.89
CA HIS A 71 31.60 5.15 6.92
C HIS A 71 32.41 6.22 6.21
N GLU A 72 31.85 6.84 5.16
CA GLU A 72 32.46 7.97 4.46
C GLU A 72 32.27 9.32 5.18
N GLY A 73 31.57 9.36 6.32
CA GLY A 73 31.22 10.57 7.05
C GLY A 73 30.18 11.44 6.35
N LYS A 74 29.41 10.84 5.44
CA LYS A 74 28.28 11.49 4.72
C LYS A 74 26.96 11.27 5.43
N GLU A 75 26.00 12.13 5.18
CA GLU A 75 24.65 12.01 5.74
C GLU A 75 23.89 10.86 5.07
N PRO A 76 23.36 9.88 5.83
CA PRO A 76 22.55 8.80 5.27
C PRO A 76 21.26 9.31 4.65
N ILE A 77 20.67 8.53 3.75
CA ILE A 77 19.38 8.80 3.13
C ILE A 77 18.29 8.48 4.15
N ALA A 78 17.41 9.45 4.41
CA ALA A 78 16.25 9.24 5.26
C ALA A 78 15.12 8.56 4.48
N PHE A 79 14.67 7.41 4.94
CA PHE A 79 13.51 6.68 4.41
C PHE A 79 12.76 5.97 5.53
N ASP A 80 11.44 5.87 5.36
CA ASP A 80 10.59 5.17 6.34
C ASP A 80 10.61 3.67 6.11
N HIS A 81 10.73 2.93 7.20
CA HIS A 81 10.57 1.48 7.24
C HIS A 81 10.16 1.06 8.66
N ASP A 82 9.44 -0.07 8.76
CA ASP A 82 9.06 -0.63 10.06
C ASP A 82 8.93 -2.15 9.96
N CYS A 83 7.77 -2.69 9.58
CA CYS A 83 7.50 -4.13 9.62
C CYS A 83 8.39 -4.96 8.69
N ARG A 84 8.79 -4.43 7.55
CA ARG A 84 9.48 -5.14 6.44
C ARG A 84 8.74 -6.40 5.92
N GLU A 85 7.44 -6.50 6.21
CA GLU A 85 6.56 -7.63 5.86
C GLU A 85 5.37 -7.21 4.98
N GLY A 86 5.36 -5.96 4.50
CA GLY A 86 4.31 -5.46 3.61
C GLY A 86 2.97 -5.18 4.27
N ILE A 87 2.92 -4.93 5.58
CA ILE A 87 1.67 -4.76 6.34
C ILE A 87 1.50 -3.41 7.04
N CYS A 88 2.57 -2.63 7.25
CA CYS A 88 2.48 -1.36 8.00
C CYS A 88 2.26 -0.13 7.12
N GLY A 89 2.55 -0.17 5.82
CA GLY A 89 2.42 0.95 4.89
C GLY A 89 3.48 2.04 5.03
N MET A 90 4.56 1.84 5.81
CA MET A 90 5.58 2.88 6.06
C MET A 90 6.56 3.06 4.91
N CYS A 91 7.01 2.00 4.24
CA CYS A 91 8.03 2.01 3.19
C CYS A 91 7.55 2.63 1.86
N SER A 92 7.02 3.84 1.92
CA SER A 92 6.29 4.50 0.82
C SER A 92 7.22 5.39 0.01
N MET A 93 7.51 5.00 -1.24
CA MET A 93 8.31 5.79 -2.17
C MET A 93 7.98 5.44 -3.63
N TYR A 94 8.29 6.35 -4.56
CA TYR A 94 8.34 6.02 -5.99
C TYR A 94 9.68 5.38 -6.32
N ILE A 95 9.61 4.36 -7.15
CA ILE A 95 10.76 3.72 -7.79
C ILE A 95 10.50 3.75 -9.29
N ASP A 96 11.33 4.44 -10.05
CA ASP A 96 11.16 4.71 -11.48
C ASP A 96 9.76 5.25 -11.83
N GLY A 97 9.29 6.18 -11.00
CA GLY A 97 7.99 6.85 -11.17
C GLY A 97 6.77 5.99 -10.85
N LYS A 98 6.96 4.75 -10.34
CA LYS A 98 5.88 3.86 -9.92
C LYS A 98 5.83 3.78 -8.40
N PRO A 99 4.65 3.96 -7.77
CA PRO A 99 4.50 3.70 -6.34
C PRO A 99 4.90 2.27 -5.99
N HIS A 100 5.79 2.10 -5.02
CA HIS A 100 6.34 0.82 -4.57
C HIS A 100 7.18 0.03 -5.60
N GLY A 101 7.44 0.58 -6.81
CA GLY A 101 8.28 -0.04 -7.82
C GLY A 101 7.54 -0.83 -8.90
N PRO A 102 8.26 -1.68 -9.66
CA PRO A 102 7.77 -2.28 -10.90
C PRO A 102 6.76 -3.41 -10.68
N TRP A 103 6.76 -4.10 -9.54
CA TRP A 103 5.88 -5.25 -9.30
C TRP A 103 4.48 -4.81 -8.88
N GLU A 104 3.47 -5.48 -9.42
CA GLU A 104 2.07 -5.27 -9.06
C GLU A 104 1.77 -5.87 -7.68
N GLN A 105 0.81 -5.27 -6.97
CA GLN A 105 0.35 -5.71 -5.64
C GLN A 105 1.49 -5.98 -4.66
N ASN A 106 2.54 -5.17 -4.73
CA ASN A 106 3.74 -5.31 -3.93
C ASN A 106 4.05 -4.02 -3.15
N THR A 107 4.73 -4.16 -2.02
CA THR A 107 5.25 -3.04 -1.23
C THR A 107 6.76 -2.90 -1.44
N THR A 108 7.31 -1.71 -1.22
CA THR A 108 8.75 -1.48 -1.40
C THR A 108 9.61 -2.43 -0.56
N CYS A 109 9.20 -2.76 0.66
CA CYS A 109 9.94 -3.70 1.51
C CYS A 109 9.90 -5.17 1.04
N GLN A 110 8.99 -5.51 0.13
CA GLN A 110 8.88 -6.83 -0.49
C GLN A 110 9.40 -6.85 -1.94
N LEU A 111 9.85 -5.69 -2.44
CA LEU A 111 10.50 -5.61 -3.73
C LEU A 111 11.94 -6.11 -3.59
N HIS A 112 12.31 -7.15 -4.36
CA HIS A 112 13.66 -7.69 -4.36
C HIS A 112 14.49 -7.13 -5.52
N MET A 113 15.80 -7.10 -5.33
CA MET A 113 16.72 -6.51 -6.31
C MET A 113 16.75 -7.29 -7.64
N ARG A 114 16.33 -8.54 -7.69
CA ARG A 114 16.12 -9.31 -8.92
C ARG A 114 15.06 -8.71 -9.88
N ALA A 115 14.31 -7.70 -9.44
CA ALA A 115 13.44 -6.91 -10.31
C ALA A 115 14.22 -6.01 -11.28
N PHE A 116 15.51 -5.82 -11.05
CA PHE A 116 16.41 -4.95 -11.79
C PHE A 116 17.56 -5.75 -12.40
N LYS A 117 18.32 -5.11 -13.29
CA LYS A 117 19.45 -5.72 -13.99
C LYS A 117 20.75 -5.03 -13.61
N ASP A 118 21.86 -5.75 -13.73
CA ASP A 118 23.20 -5.15 -13.58
C ASP A 118 23.38 -3.96 -14.53
N GLY A 119 23.88 -2.85 -14.00
CA GLY A 119 24.05 -1.58 -14.70
C GLY A 119 22.82 -0.69 -14.78
N ASP A 120 21.67 -1.09 -14.25
CA ASP A 120 20.46 -0.26 -14.26
C ASP A 120 20.65 1.04 -13.48
N THR A 121 19.96 2.08 -13.94
CA THR A 121 19.81 3.35 -13.22
C THR A 121 18.40 3.44 -12.67
N ILE A 122 18.27 3.49 -11.35
CA ILE A 122 16.99 3.49 -10.63
C ILE A 122 16.77 4.87 -10.02
N THR A 123 15.60 5.46 -10.26
CA THR A 123 15.20 6.75 -9.69
C THR A 123 14.29 6.54 -8.49
N VAL A 124 14.61 7.16 -7.34
CA VAL A 124 13.83 7.03 -6.11
C VAL A 124 13.41 8.40 -5.59
N GLU A 125 12.10 8.55 -5.31
CA GLU A 125 11.49 9.82 -4.92
C GLU A 125 10.44 9.62 -3.83
N PRO A 126 10.20 10.66 -2.96
CA PRO A 126 9.10 10.64 -2.01
C PRO A 126 7.74 10.78 -2.71
N TRP A 127 6.63 10.54 -2.00
CA TRP A 127 5.32 10.94 -2.49
C TRP A 127 5.27 12.44 -2.78
N ARG A 128 4.73 12.85 -3.91
CA ARG A 128 4.67 14.26 -4.36
C ARG A 128 3.34 14.95 -4.08
N ALA A 129 2.41 14.28 -3.39
CA ALA A 129 1.12 14.87 -3.07
C ALA A 129 1.26 16.02 -2.08
N LYS A 130 0.57 17.14 -2.34
CA LYS A 130 0.59 18.31 -1.43
C LYS A 130 0.14 17.97 -0.01
N ALA A 131 -0.78 17.01 0.14
CA ALA A 131 -1.27 16.54 1.43
C ALA A 131 -0.27 15.64 2.18
N PHE A 132 0.87 15.31 1.56
CA PHE A 132 1.99 14.56 2.13
C PHE A 132 3.28 15.39 2.00
N PRO A 133 3.45 16.47 2.79
CA PRO A 133 4.65 17.28 2.71
C PRO A 133 5.89 16.47 3.10
N VAL A 134 7.01 16.73 2.43
CA VAL A 134 8.28 16.06 2.72
C VAL A 134 8.81 16.49 4.08
N ILE A 135 9.08 15.53 4.95
CA ILE A 135 9.78 15.75 6.22
C ILE A 135 11.28 15.81 5.96
N LYS A 136 11.82 14.78 5.31
CA LYS A 136 13.23 14.69 4.92
C LYS A 136 13.42 13.61 3.86
N ASP A 137 14.16 13.89 2.82
CA ASP A 137 14.49 12.98 1.72
C ASP A 137 13.27 12.23 1.17
N LEU A 138 13.13 10.94 1.50
CA LEU A 138 12.04 10.07 1.06
C LEU A 138 10.87 10.00 2.07
N ILE A 139 11.04 10.59 3.25
CA ILE A 139 10.04 10.58 4.32
C ILE A 139 9.04 11.72 4.11
N VAL A 140 7.75 11.37 4.15
CA VAL A 140 6.64 12.33 4.03
C VAL A 140 5.73 12.28 5.25
N ASP A 141 5.11 13.42 5.59
CA ASP A 141 4.08 13.49 6.63
C ASP A 141 2.75 12.92 6.10
N ARG A 142 2.28 11.82 6.68
CA ARG A 142 1.00 11.19 6.36
C ARG A 142 -0.04 11.32 7.48
N THR A 143 0.16 12.22 8.43
CA THR A 143 -0.78 12.45 9.54
C THR A 143 -2.16 12.93 9.07
N SER A 144 -2.27 13.43 7.85
CA SER A 144 -3.56 13.68 7.19
C SER A 144 -4.43 12.42 7.12
N PHE A 145 -3.85 11.24 6.88
CA PHE A 145 -4.57 9.96 6.92
C PHE A 145 -5.02 9.60 8.33
N ASP A 146 -4.18 9.84 9.33
CA ASP A 146 -4.53 9.57 10.73
C ASP A 146 -5.71 10.43 11.17
N ARG A 147 -5.73 11.72 10.79
CA ARG A 147 -6.87 12.61 11.08
C ARG A 147 -8.16 12.16 10.38
N ILE A 148 -8.08 11.61 9.17
CA ILE A 148 -9.24 11.04 8.50
C ILE A 148 -9.75 9.80 9.26
N ILE A 149 -8.85 8.91 9.70
CA ILE A 149 -9.24 7.74 10.50
C ILE A 149 -9.84 8.18 11.85
N GLN A 150 -9.28 9.17 12.52
CA GLN A 150 -9.82 9.72 13.77
C GLN A 150 -11.23 10.29 13.59
N ALA A 151 -11.57 10.82 12.40
CA ALA A 151 -12.88 11.39 12.13
C ALA A 151 -14.02 10.35 12.07
N GLY A 152 -13.72 9.06 11.83
CA GLY A 152 -14.78 8.05 11.75
C GLY A 152 -14.33 6.62 11.44
N GLY A 153 -13.03 6.38 11.28
CA GLY A 153 -12.49 5.07 10.89
C GLY A 153 -12.44 4.03 12.01
N TYR A 154 -13.33 4.11 12.98
CA TYR A 154 -13.38 3.27 14.19
C TYR A 154 -14.80 2.78 14.48
N ILE A 155 -14.91 1.89 15.47
CA ILE A 155 -16.16 1.42 16.07
C ILE A 155 -16.20 1.97 17.50
N SER A 156 -17.32 2.61 17.92
CA SER A 156 -17.47 3.07 19.29
C SER A 156 -17.75 1.91 20.24
N VAL A 157 -17.41 2.11 21.51
CA VAL A 157 -17.65 1.12 22.56
C VAL A 157 -19.14 0.90 22.87
N ASN A 158 -20.02 1.74 22.37
CA ASN A 158 -21.48 1.69 22.59
C ASN A 158 -22.23 0.82 21.55
N THR A 159 -21.55 -0.03 20.83
CA THR A 159 -22.17 -0.93 19.83
C THR A 159 -22.95 -2.09 20.46
N GLY A 160 -22.96 -2.21 21.79
CA GLY A 160 -23.59 -3.29 22.53
C GLY A 160 -22.69 -4.51 22.73
N ASN A 161 -23.26 -5.56 23.28
CA ASN A 161 -22.56 -6.83 23.46
C ASN A 161 -22.51 -7.61 22.14
N ALA A 162 -21.56 -8.54 22.03
CA ALA A 162 -21.55 -9.52 20.95
C ALA A 162 -22.87 -10.32 20.98
N VAL A 163 -23.47 -10.52 19.81
CA VAL A 163 -24.64 -11.37 19.64
C VAL A 163 -24.22 -12.83 19.62
N ASP A 164 -25.15 -13.73 19.96
CA ASP A 164 -24.93 -15.18 19.85
C ASP A 164 -24.54 -15.59 18.43
N ALA A 165 -23.77 -16.64 18.31
CA ALA A 165 -23.40 -17.21 17.00
C ALA A 165 -24.67 -17.50 16.19
N ASN A 166 -24.70 -17.11 14.94
CA ASN A 166 -25.83 -17.22 14.01
C ASN A 166 -27.06 -16.33 14.32
N ALA A 167 -27.02 -15.47 15.32
CA ALA A 167 -28.13 -14.56 15.63
C ALA A 167 -28.31 -13.47 14.54
N LEU A 168 -27.21 -13.04 13.91
CA LEU A 168 -27.19 -12.10 12.78
C LEU A 168 -26.35 -12.69 11.65
N PRO A 169 -26.94 -13.54 10.78
CA PRO A 169 -26.23 -14.09 9.65
C PRO A 169 -25.74 -12.99 8.72
N ILE A 170 -24.44 -12.99 8.39
CA ILE A 170 -23.83 -12.08 7.42
C ILE A 170 -23.65 -12.87 6.12
N GLU A 171 -24.15 -12.32 5.03
CA GLU A 171 -23.93 -12.88 3.71
C GLU A 171 -22.42 -12.98 3.43
N LYS A 172 -21.95 -14.17 2.98
CA LYS A 172 -20.54 -14.42 2.74
C LYS A 172 -19.89 -13.36 1.85
N GLN A 173 -20.55 -12.96 0.76
CA GLN A 173 -20.02 -11.96 -0.16
C GLN A 173 -19.80 -10.60 0.53
N LYS A 174 -20.72 -10.18 1.40
CA LYS A 174 -20.55 -8.92 2.16
C LYS A 174 -19.37 -9.00 3.12
N ALA A 175 -19.20 -10.13 3.79
CA ALA A 175 -18.07 -10.35 4.67
C ALA A 175 -16.76 -10.35 3.89
N ASP A 176 -16.69 -11.06 2.77
CA ASP A 176 -15.50 -11.10 1.90
C ASP A 176 -15.15 -9.70 1.37
N ASP A 177 -16.13 -8.91 0.91
CA ASP A 177 -15.94 -7.52 0.47
C ASP A 177 -15.43 -6.62 1.61
N ALA A 178 -15.96 -6.79 2.83
CA ALA A 178 -15.52 -6.05 3.99
C ALA A 178 -14.06 -6.36 4.35
N PHE A 179 -13.68 -7.63 4.36
CA PHE A 179 -12.29 -8.05 4.66
C PHE A 179 -11.32 -7.64 3.54
N ALA A 180 -11.73 -7.72 2.29
CA ALA A 180 -10.93 -7.20 1.17
C ALA A 180 -10.66 -5.70 1.33
N ALA A 181 -11.68 -4.91 1.72
CA ALA A 181 -11.51 -3.50 1.99
C ALA A 181 -10.66 -3.23 3.25
N ALA A 182 -10.75 -4.09 4.28
CA ALA A 182 -9.96 -4.00 5.51
C ALA A 182 -8.46 -4.23 5.29
N ALA A 183 -8.06 -4.86 4.17
CA ALA A 183 -6.66 -5.09 3.83
C ALA A 183 -5.86 -3.80 3.56
N CYS A 184 -6.52 -2.63 3.49
CA CYS A 184 -5.84 -1.35 3.29
C CYS A 184 -4.86 -1.04 4.42
N ILE A 185 -3.58 -0.81 4.08
CA ILE A 185 -2.48 -0.52 5.02
C ILE A 185 -2.15 0.97 5.15
N GLY A 186 -2.91 1.87 4.52
CA GLY A 186 -2.70 3.31 4.62
C GLY A 186 -1.37 3.82 4.04
N CYS A 187 -0.77 3.12 3.07
CA CYS A 187 0.55 3.47 2.54
C CYS A 187 0.58 4.76 1.72
N GLY A 188 -0.56 5.22 1.17
CA GLY A 188 -0.63 6.43 0.36
C GLY A 188 -0.36 6.23 -1.14
N ALA A 189 -0.07 5.02 -1.62
CA ALA A 189 0.18 4.76 -3.04
C ALA A 189 -0.99 5.19 -3.95
N CYS A 190 -2.22 5.01 -3.49
CA CYS A 190 -3.43 5.45 -4.21
C CYS A 190 -3.48 6.96 -4.43
N VAL A 191 -3.04 7.75 -3.44
CA VAL A 191 -2.93 9.22 -3.55
C VAL A 191 -1.78 9.58 -4.49
N ALA A 192 -0.64 8.94 -4.31
CA ALA A 192 0.55 9.17 -5.11
C ALA A 192 0.29 8.91 -6.61
N ALA A 193 -0.36 7.80 -6.96
CA ALA A 193 -0.69 7.47 -8.34
C ALA A 193 -1.79 8.35 -8.96
N CYS A 194 -2.60 9.01 -8.14
CA CYS A 194 -3.73 9.79 -8.61
C CYS A 194 -3.29 11.16 -9.14
N LYS A 195 -3.67 11.52 -10.38
CA LYS A 195 -3.37 12.84 -10.96
C LYS A 195 -3.89 14.00 -10.11
N ASN A 196 -4.94 13.79 -9.37
CA ASN A 196 -5.56 14.79 -8.50
C ASN A 196 -5.19 14.59 -7.03
N SER A 197 -4.31 13.66 -6.69
CA SER A 197 -3.97 13.31 -5.30
C SER A 197 -5.20 13.02 -4.43
N SER A 198 -6.19 12.29 -4.98
CA SER A 198 -7.42 11.97 -4.26
C SER A 198 -7.21 10.82 -3.26
N ALA A 199 -7.75 10.98 -2.05
CA ALA A 199 -7.72 9.94 -1.01
C ALA A 199 -9.00 9.07 -0.99
N LEU A 200 -9.87 9.18 -1.99
CA LEU A 200 -11.17 8.50 -1.99
C LEU A 200 -11.06 6.97 -1.92
N LEU A 201 -10.01 6.35 -2.47
CA LEU A 201 -9.84 4.90 -2.32
C LEU A 201 -9.50 4.53 -0.86
N PHE A 202 -8.67 5.30 -0.18
CA PHE A 202 -8.33 5.10 1.23
C PHE A 202 -9.57 5.26 2.13
N VAL A 203 -10.32 6.36 1.96
CA VAL A 203 -11.56 6.61 2.71
C VAL A 203 -12.62 5.55 2.39
N GLY A 204 -12.80 5.25 1.10
CA GLY A 204 -13.76 4.24 0.63
C GLY A 204 -13.49 2.85 1.18
N ALA A 205 -12.23 2.44 1.28
CA ALA A 205 -11.84 1.17 1.87
C ALA A 205 -12.29 1.08 3.34
N LYS A 206 -12.06 2.13 4.15
CA LYS A 206 -12.46 2.12 5.56
C LYS A 206 -13.98 2.22 5.74
N VAL A 207 -14.66 3.05 4.95
CA VAL A 207 -16.14 3.15 4.97
C VAL A 207 -16.78 1.84 4.54
N ALA A 208 -16.27 1.18 3.49
CA ALA A 208 -16.76 -0.12 3.04
C ALA A 208 -16.52 -1.21 4.10
N HIS A 209 -15.31 -1.29 4.63
CA HIS A 209 -14.94 -2.24 5.70
C HIS A 209 -15.97 -2.22 6.84
N LEU A 210 -16.19 -1.06 7.44
CA LEU A 210 -17.08 -0.93 8.60
C LEU A 210 -18.56 -0.87 8.21
N GLY A 211 -18.89 -0.33 7.05
CA GLY A 211 -20.29 -0.20 6.59
C GLY A 211 -20.93 -1.49 6.09
N LEU A 212 -20.12 -2.53 5.78
CA LEU A 212 -20.62 -3.84 5.37
C LEU A 212 -20.82 -4.81 6.54
N LEU A 213 -20.26 -4.46 7.71
CA LEU A 213 -20.32 -5.29 8.91
C LEU A 213 -21.28 -4.70 9.93
N PRO A 214 -22.05 -5.54 10.66
CA PRO A 214 -23.00 -5.07 11.67
C PRO A 214 -22.34 -4.23 12.78
N GLN A 215 -21.08 -4.48 13.11
CA GLN A 215 -20.32 -3.73 14.09
C GLN A 215 -20.16 -2.25 13.73
N GLY A 216 -20.12 -1.92 12.46
CA GLY A 216 -19.98 -0.55 11.97
C GLY A 216 -21.30 0.18 11.71
N GLU A 217 -22.44 -0.46 11.88
CA GLU A 217 -23.76 0.09 11.54
C GLU A 217 -24.15 1.32 12.40
N PRO A 218 -23.91 1.37 13.73
CA PRO A 218 -24.29 2.53 14.55
C PRO A 218 -23.72 3.86 14.05
N GLU A 219 -22.47 3.87 13.61
CA GLU A 219 -21.78 5.08 13.12
C GLU A 219 -21.77 5.21 11.61
N ARG A 220 -22.43 4.35 10.85
CA ARG A 220 -22.32 4.27 9.40
C ARG A 220 -22.51 5.60 8.68
N LYS A 221 -23.56 6.36 9.05
CA LYS A 221 -23.89 7.64 8.45
C LYS A 221 -22.93 8.75 8.89
N THR A 222 -22.70 8.89 10.17
CA THR A 222 -21.79 9.90 10.72
C THR A 222 -20.36 9.65 10.28
N ARG A 223 -19.93 8.40 10.18
CA ARG A 223 -18.61 8.00 9.68
C ARG A 223 -18.35 8.55 8.29
N VAL A 224 -19.25 8.28 7.33
CA VAL A 224 -19.00 8.68 5.94
C VAL A 224 -18.99 10.20 5.79
N LEU A 225 -19.89 10.92 6.47
CA LEU A 225 -19.91 12.38 6.44
C LEU A 225 -18.65 12.99 7.05
N ASN A 226 -18.25 12.53 8.23
CA ASN A 226 -17.09 13.07 8.95
C ASN A 226 -15.78 12.76 8.22
N MET A 227 -15.60 11.54 7.72
CA MET A 227 -14.37 11.16 7.03
C MET A 227 -14.22 11.90 5.69
N ILE A 228 -15.28 12.13 4.95
CA ILE A 228 -15.23 12.94 3.71
C ILE A 228 -14.94 14.40 4.06
N ALA A 229 -15.64 14.98 5.03
CA ALA A 229 -15.39 16.37 5.46
C ALA A 229 -13.94 16.57 5.91
N GLN A 230 -13.38 15.60 6.66
CA GLN A 230 -11.98 15.67 7.05
C GLN A 230 -11.04 15.53 5.84
N MET A 231 -11.31 14.61 4.90
CA MET A 231 -10.54 14.45 3.68
C MET A 231 -10.48 15.76 2.87
N ASP A 232 -11.62 16.43 2.71
CA ASP A 232 -11.68 17.72 2.01
C ASP A 232 -10.89 18.81 2.74
N LYS A 233 -10.96 18.83 4.07
CA LYS A 233 -10.18 19.75 4.92
C LYS A 233 -8.67 19.54 4.79
N GLU A 234 -8.21 18.31 4.60
CA GLU A 234 -6.78 17.97 4.40
C GLU A 234 -6.28 18.37 3.00
N GLY A 235 -7.17 18.80 2.10
CA GLY A 235 -6.80 19.29 0.77
C GLY A 235 -6.51 18.18 -0.24
N PHE A 236 -7.06 17.00 -0.07
CA PHE A 236 -7.02 15.95 -1.09
C PHE A 236 -7.95 16.32 -2.26
N GLY A 237 -7.49 16.01 -3.48
CA GLY A 237 -8.23 16.36 -4.69
C GLY A 237 -9.39 15.41 -4.99
N SER A 238 -10.25 15.86 -5.91
CA SER A 238 -11.44 15.11 -6.36
C SER A 238 -11.07 13.94 -7.26
N CYS A 239 -11.83 12.86 -7.18
CA CYS A 239 -11.68 11.68 -8.03
C CYS A 239 -12.19 11.92 -9.45
N THR A 240 -11.42 11.51 -10.45
CA THR A 240 -11.81 11.51 -11.88
C THR A 240 -11.93 10.10 -12.46
N ALA A 241 -12.06 9.09 -11.60
CA ALA A 241 -12.30 7.67 -11.95
C ALA A 241 -11.29 7.06 -12.94
N THR A 242 -10.00 7.46 -12.85
CA THR A 242 -8.95 6.94 -13.76
C THR A 242 -8.53 5.50 -13.47
N GLY A 243 -8.85 4.94 -12.29
CA GLY A 243 -8.45 3.59 -11.88
C GLY A 243 -7.00 3.45 -11.43
N ALA A 244 -6.16 4.47 -11.57
CA ALA A 244 -4.73 4.39 -11.21
C ALA A 244 -4.48 3.97 -9.75
N CYS A 245 -5.37 4.38 -8.84
CA CYS A 245 -5.28 4.04 -7.42
C CYS A 245 -5.45 2.54 -7.14
N GLU A 246 -6.34 1.85 -7.86
CA GLU A 246 -6.52 0.40 -7.77
C GLU A 246 -5.33 -0.33 -8.39
N ALA A 247 -4.89 0.10 -9.58
CA ALA A 247 -3.79 -0.52 -10.32
C ALA A 247 -2.46 -0.50 -9.54
N THR A 248 -2.22 0.50 -8.70
CA THR A 248 -0.98 0.61 -7.92
C THR A 248 -1.12 0.15 -6.47
N CYS A 249 -2.31 -0.30 -6.06
CA CYS A 249 -2.54 -0.66 -4.67
C CYS A 249 -1.80 -1.96 -4.30
N PRO A 250 -0.86 -1.93 -3.32
CA PRO A 250 -0.12 -3.13 -2.92
C PRO A 250 -1.01 -4.19 -2.26
N LYS A 251 -2.24 -3.84 -1.92
CA LYS A 251 -3.23 -4.74 -1.30
C LYS A 251 -4.45 -5.02 -2.18
N GLY A 252 -4.42 -4.61 -3.46
CA GLY A 252 -5.50 -4.89 -4.41
C GLY A 252 -6.85 -4.31 -4.00
N ILE A 253 -6.87 -3.15 -3.31
CA ILE A 253 -8.13 -2.51 -2.90
C ILE A 253 -8.90 -2.06 -4.13
N SER A 254 -10.11 -2.60 -4.34
CA SER A 254 -10.92 -2.33 -5.51
C SER A 254 -11.51 -0.91 -5.52
N ILE A 255 -11.53 -0.29 -6.70
CA ILE A 255 -12.18 1.00 -6.96
C ILE A 255 -13.69 0.95 -6.69
N THR A 256 -14.31 -0.22 -6.64
CA THR A 256 -15.73 -0.40 -6.26
C THR A 256 -16.02 0.16 -4.86
N ASN A 257 -15.02 0.25 -3.99
CA ASN A 257 -15.14 0.88 -2.69
C ASN A 257 -15.40 2.40 -2.78
N ILE A 258 -14.95 3.07 -3.85
CA ILE A 258 -15.28 4.48 -4.13
C ILE A 258 -16.76 4.61 -4.51
N ALA A 259 -17.28 3.71 -5.35
CA ALA A 259 -18.70 3.72 -5.70
C ALA A 259 -19.58 3.47 -4.47
N ARG A 260 -19.17 2.56 -3.61
CA ARG A 260 -19.82 2.28 -2.33
C ARG A 260 -19.78 3.49 -1.39
N LEU A 261 -18.64 4.15 -1.27
CA LEU A 261 -18.48 5.39 -0.52
C LEU A 261 -19.47 6.47 -1.00
N ASN A 262 -19.55 6.69 -2.31
CA ASN A 262 -20.47 7.69 -2.90
C ASN A 262 -21.94 7.37 -2.58
N LYS A 263 -22.33 6.09 -2.65
CA LYS A 263 -23.67 5.63 -2.25
C LYS A 263 -23.94 5.92 -0.77
N GLU A 264 -23.02 5.55 0.12
CA GLU A 264 -23.16 5.81 1.56
C GLU A 264 -23.27 7.30 1.88
N TYR A 265 -22.44 8.12 1.24
CA TYR A 265 -22.48 9.58 1.39
C TYR A 265 -23.80 10.17 0.96
N THR A 266 -24.31 9.80 -0.22
CA THR A 266 -25.61 10.27 -0.73
C THR A 266 -26.74 9.91 0.23
N LEU A 267 -26.79 8.67 0.69
CA LEU A 267 -27.81 8.22 1.63
C LEU A 267 -27.73 8.94 2.99
N ALA A 268 -26.52 9.17 3.49
CA ALA A 268 -26.31 9.87 4.74
C ALA A 268 -26.72 11.36 4.65
N SER A 269 -26.39 12.03 3.54
CA SER A 269 -26.72 13.44 3.31
C SER A 269 -28.25 13.67 3.24
N LEU A 270 -29.00 12.81 2.55
CA LEU A 270 -30.46 12.90 2.45
C LEU A 270 -31.19 12.76 3.81
N VAL A 271 -30.58 12.10 4.79
CA VAL A 271 -31.16 11.91 6.12
C VAL A 271 -30.76 13.03 7.08
N SER A 272 -29.57 13.64 6.89
CA SER A 272 -29.10 14.73 7.75
C SER A 272 -29.79 16.07 7.50
N GLU A 273 -30.49 16.22 6.38
CA GLU A 273 -31.28 17.41 6.04
C GLU A 273 -32.71 17.41 6.67
N LYS A 274 -33.06 16.38 7.43
CA LYS A 274 -34.31 16.28 8.21
C LYS A 274 -34.05 16.46 9.69
#